data_8a638aa404234a577f30c00efc41ea66
#
_entry.id   8a638aa404234a577f30c00efc41ea66
#
_cell.length_a   1.000
_cell.length_b   1.000
_cell.length_c   1.000
_cell.angle_alpha   90.00
_cell.angle_beta   90.00
_cell.angle_gamma   90.00
#
_symmetry.space_group_name_H-M   'P 1'
#
loop_
_entity.id
_entity.type
_entity.pdbx_description
1 polymer ?
#
loop_
_entity_poly.entity_id
_entity_poly.type
_entity_poly.pdbx_seq_one_letter_code
_entity_poly.pdbx_strand_id
1 'polypeptide(L)'
;MAGRGSHALRGPAYRASEWTAERLLKRKGDRTVSVVIPARDEEATVAAVVERIRADFVRPDGGGLVDEVVVIDSDSTDDTARVARAAGAQVFSAKEIRAELGSVAGKGEALWKSQLVTTGDLLVFVDADLVDWGTHFVTGLLAPLLVDDDVQLVKAVYDRPMIDATGREEETGGRVTELVARPWLALHRPGLAGIVQPLSGEWAIRREAFASYAVPVGYGVEIAALVDTFDRFGSAGIAQVDLGRRTHRHHRHDTLGLMAVQVLAAADRRRGAVVPGDEVRDATVELTQYTRGQSGFEPRVTAVATGERPPAAFLRMPSPESR
;
A
#
# COMPACT_ATOMS: atom_id res chain seq x y z
N MET A 1 1.32 -32.97 17.83
CA MET A 1 1.18 -31.72 17.08
C MET A 1 2.33 -31.65 16.10
N ALA A 2 2.08 -31.95 14.82
CA ALA A 2 3.10 -31.96 13.79
C ALA A 2 3.42 -30.50 13.43
N GLY A 3 4.68 -30.10 13.59
CA GLY A 3 5.16 -28.78 13.23
C GLY A 3 4.93 -28.53 11.74
N ARG A 4 4.13 -27.52 11.39
CA ARG A 4 4.09 -26.97 10.05
C ARG A 4 5.47 -26.38 9.78
N GLY A 5 6.25 -27.05 8.92
CA GLY A 5 7.56 -26.58 8.53
C GLY A 5 7.43 -25.16 7.97
N SER A 6 8.18 -24.23 8.54
CA SER A 6 8.36 -22.88 8.03
C SER A 6 9.05 -22.97 6.68
N HIS A 7 8.28 -23.11 5.60
CA HIS A 7 8.82 -22.91 4.26
C HIS A 7 9.09 -21.43 4.09
N ALA A 8 10.37 -21.05 4.00
CA ALA A 8 10.75 -19.69 3.64
C ALA A 8 10.06 -19.28 2.33
N LEU A 9 9.50 -18.09 2.29
CA LEU A 9 8.95 -17.52 1.07
C LEU A 9 10.05 -17.50 -0.01
N ARG A 10 9.72 -18.06 -1.17
CA ARG A 10 10.55 -17.97 -2.37
C ARG A 10 10.08 -16.77 -3.19
N GLY A 11 10.88 -16.33 -4.16
CA GLY A 11 10.53 -15.23 -5.08
C GLY A 11 9.14 -15.37 -5.72
N PRO A 12 8.73 -14.47 -6.63
CA PRO A 12 7.36 -14.43 -7.13
C PRO A 12 6.96 -15.76 -7.78
N ALA A 13 5.87 -16.35 -7.26
CA ALA A 13 5.28 -17.59 -7.77
C ALA A 13 4.25 -17.33 -8.87
N TYR A 14 3.80 -16.06 -9.02
CA TYR A 14 2.80 -15.64 -9.99
C TYR A 14 3.40 -14.62 -10.96
N ARG A 15 2.95 -14.67 -12.22
CA ARG A 15 3.28 -13.67 -13.25
C ARG A 15 2.01 -13.05 -13.76
N ALA A 16 1.96 -11.72 -13.83
CA ALA A 16 0.76 -11.02 -14.30
C ALA A 16 0.35 -11.42 -15.72
N SER A 17 1.30 -11.73 -16.60
CA SER A 17 1.07 -12.19 -17.98
C SER A 17 0.24 -13.47 -18.11
N GLU A 18 0.11 -14.25 -17.04
CA GLU A 18 -0.67 -15.51 -17.02
C GLU A 18 -2.16 -15.27 -16.74
N TRP A 19 -2.54 -14.03 -16.36
CA TRP A 19 -3.88 -13.72 -15.84
C TRP A 19 -4.58 -12.63 -16.61
N THR A 20 -5.61 -13.03 -17.37
CA THR A 20 -6.50 -12.09 -18.06
C THR A 20 -7.71 -11.74 -17.19
N ALA A 21 -8.31 -10.57 -17.43
CA ALA A 21 -9.54 -10.17 -16.74
C ALA A 21 -10.66 -11.21 -16.90
N GLU A 22 -10.83 -11.78 -18.10
CA GLU A 22 -11.84 -12.80 -18.38
C GLU A 22 -11.62 -14.07 -17.54
N ARG A 23 -10.37 -14.52 -17.43
CA ARG A 23 -10.02 -15.69 -16.63
C ARG A 23 -10.29 -15.47 -15.14
N LEU A 24 -9.99 -14.26 -14.64
CA LEU A 24 -10.23 -13.90 -13.25
C LEU A 24 -11.70 -13.67 -12.96
N LEU A 25 -12.46 -13.11 -13.88
CA LEU A 25 -13.89 -12.91 -13.71
C LEU A 25 -14.62 -14.23 -13.44
N LYS A 26 -14.22 -15.32 -14.13
CA LYS A 26 -14.75 -16.68 -13.88
C LYS A 26 -14.40 -17.22 -12.48
N ARG A 27 -13.38 -16.67 -11.83
CA ARG A 27 -12.92 -17.05 -10.49
C ARG A 27 -13.42 -16.11 -9.39
N LYS A 28 -13.88 -14.91 -9.77
CA LYS A 28 -14.34 -13.89 -8.83
C LYS A 28 -15.54 -14.39 -8.01
N GLY A 29 -16.50 -15.08 -8.63
CA GLY A 29 -17.74 -15.45 -7.97
C GLY A 29 -18.48 -14.23 -7.45
N ASP A 30 -19.04 -14.32 -6.25
CA ASP A 30 -19.76 -13.22 -5.58
C ASP A 30 -18.86 -12.22 -4.87
N ARG A 31 -17.52 -12.43 -4.90
CA ARG A 31 -16.57 -11.52 -4.26
C ARG A 31 -16.56 -10.17 -4.95
N THR A 32 -16.50 -9.12 -4.14
CA THR A 32 -16.42 -7.74 -4.60
C THR A 32 -14.99 -7.19 -4.53
N VAL A 33 -14.65 -6.29 -5.44
CA VAL A 33 -13.29 -5.74 -5.59
C VAL A 33 -13.32 -4.22 -5.59
N SER A 34 -12.62 -3.60 -4.64
CA SER A 34 -12.36 -2.16 -4.64
C SER A 34 -10.91 -1.89 -5.07
N VAL A 35 -10.72 -1.06 -6.09
CA VAL A 35 -9.42 -0.47 -6.39
C VAL A 35 -9.33 0.88 -5.69
N VAL A 36 -8.33 1.03 -4.84
CA VAL A 36 -8.10 2.22 -4.03
C VAL A 36 -6.83 2.93 -4.49
N ILE A 37 -6.94 4.21 -4.76
CA ILE A 37 -5.86 5.06 -5.24
C ILE A 37 -5.66 6.19 -4.23
N PRO A 38 -4.65 6.09 -3.32
CA PRO A 38 -4.27 7.21 -2.47
C PRO A 38 -3.60 8.28 -3.34
N ALA A 39 -4.07 9.52 -3.26
CA ALA A 39 -3.55 10.61 -4.09
C ALA A 39 -3.25 11.87 -3.25
N ARG A 40 -2.16 12.55 -3.60
CA ARG A 40 -1.82 13.88 -3.10
C ARG A 40 -1.00 14.65 -4.12
N ASP A 41 -1.57 15.75 -4.65
CA ASP A 41 -0.95 16.59 -5.65
C ASP A 41 -0.54 15.81 -6.92
N GLU A 42 -1.50 15.01 -7.45
CA GLU A 42 -1.32 14.10 -8.60
C GLU A 42 -2.29 14.42 -9.76
N GLU A 43 -2.64 15.69 -9.97
CA GLU A 43 -3.53 16.13 -11.05
C GLU A 43 -3.07 15.69 -12.45
N ALA A 44 -1.75 15.54 -12.63
CA ALA A 44 -1.15 15.20 -13.91
C ALA A 44 -1.33 13.70 -14.29
N THR A 45 -1.57 12.82 -13.32
CA THR A 45 -1.48 11.35 -13.53
C THR A 45 -2.73 10.61 -13.14
N VAL A 46 -3.41 11.02 -12.07
CA VAL A 46 -4.51 10.26 -11.45
C VAL A 46 -5.67 9.99 -12.42
N ALA A 47 -6.00 10.93 -13.31
CA ALA A 47 -7.09 10.76 -14.29
C ALA A 47 -6.81 9.56 -15.22
N ALA A 48 -5.60 9.48 -15.79
CA ALA A 48 -5.20 8.40 -16.68
C ALA A 48 -5.19 7.03 -15.98
N VAL A 49 -4.81 7.00 -14.69
CA VAL A 49 -4.86 5.76 -13.88
C VAL A 49 -6.31 5.31 -13.71
N VAL A 50 -7.20 6.20 -13.31
CA VAL A 50 -8.63 5.91 -13.11
C VAL A 50 -9.29 5.44 -14.41
N GLU A 51 -9.11 6.19 -15.52
CA GLU A 51 -9.72 5.89 -16.81
C GLU A 51 -9.32 4.51 -17.33
N ARG A 52 -8.04 4.14 -17.26
CA ARG A 52 -7.57 2.83 -17.70
C ARG A 52 -8.18 1.68 -16.89
N ILE A 53 -8.20 1.80 -15.55
CA ILE A 53 -8.78 0.76 -14.69
C ILE A 53 -10.27 0.62 -14.98
N ARG A 54 -10.98 1.73 -15.12
CA ARG A 54 -12.43 1.71 -15.42
C ARG A 54 -12.72 1.11 -16.79
N ALA A 55 -11.99 1.52 -17.82
CA ALA A 55 -12.20 1.04 -19.19
C ALA A 55 -12.04 -0.48 -19.30
N ASP A 56 -11.03 -1.04 -18.60
CA ASP A 56 -10.71 -2.46 -18.71
C ASP A 56 -11.55 -3.34 -17.78
N PHE A 57 -11.95 -2.86 -16.60
CA PHE A 57 -12.44 -3.72 -15.53
C PHE A 57 -13.79 -3.34 -14.93
N VAL A 58 -14.28 -2.11 -15.10
CA VAL A 58 -15.59 -1.70 -14.58
C VAL A 58 -16.65 -1.81 -15.67
N ARG A 59 -17.76 -2.45 -15.36
CA ARG A 59 -18.91 -2.57 -16.27
C ARG A 59 -20.13 -1.86 -15.69
N PRO A 60 -20.93 -1.17 -16.53
CA PRO A 60 -22.13 -0.46 -16.07
C PRO A 60 -23.18 -1.37 -15.42
N ASP A 61 -23.22 -2.65 -15.82
CA ASP A 61 -24.13 -3.67 -15.31
C ASP A 61 -23.66 -4.35 -14.01
N GLY A 62 -22.50 -3.93 -13.47
CA GLY A 62 -21.90 -4.53 -12.27
C GLY A 62 -21.19 -5.86 -12.52
N GLY A 63 -21.16 -6.37 -13.75
CA GLY A 63 -20.51 -7.65 -14.11
C GLY A 63 -19.00 -7.53 -14.36
N GLY A 64 -18.34 -6.46 -13.92
CA GLY A 64 -16.91 -6.24 -14.10
C GLY A 64 -16.02 -6.99 -13.11
N LEU A 65 -14.72 -7.03 -13.42
CA LEU A 65 -13.73 -7.58 -12.49
C LEU A 65 -13.56 -6.65 -11.26
N VAL A 66 -13.67 -5.35 -11.47
CA VAL A 66 -13.61 -4.30 -10.42
C VAL A 66 -15.02 -3.72 -10.25
N ASP A 67 -15.49 -3.64 -9.02
CA ASP A 67 -16.82 -3.13 -8.68
C ASP A 67 -16.78 -1.61 -8.42
N GLU A 68 -15.71 -1.11 -7.84
CA GLU A 68 -15.53 0.31 -7.58
C GLU A 68 -14.07 0.76 -7.71
N VAL A 69 -13.89 2.00 -8.16
CA VAL A 69 -12.60 2.70 -8.18
C VAL A 69 -12.72 3.93 -7.31
N VAL A 70 -11.95 3.95 -6.24
CA VAL A 70 -12.02 4.96 -5.18
C VAL A 70 -10.69 5.69 -5.08
N VAL A 71 -10.72 7.01 -5.14
CA VAL A 71 -9.57 7.88 -4.87
C VAL A 71 -9.73 8.48 -3.49
N ILE A 72 -8.73 8.30 -2.65
CA ILE A 72 -8.64 8.97 -1.35
C ILE A 72 -7.69 10.15 -1.48
N ASP A 73 -8.27 11.33 -1.53
CA ASP A 73 -7.53 12.59 -1.63
C ASP A 73 -6.98 13.02 -0.26
N SER A 74 -5.66 13.04 -0.14
CA SER A 74 -4.93 13.38 1.10
C SER A 74 -4.56 14.86 1.16
N ASP A 75 -5.57 15.74 1.07
CA ASP A 75 -5.42 17.19 1.15
C ASP A 75 -4.58 17.77 0.00
N SER A 76 -4.87 17.38 -1.23
CA SER A 76 -4.27 17.98 -2.43
C SER A 76 -4.56 19.48 -2.49
N THR A 77 -3.58 20.23 -2.96
CA THR A 77 -3.67 21.69 -3.20
C THR A 77 -3.88 22.03 -4.67
N ASP A 78 -3.76 21.03 -5.55
CA ASP A 78 -4.00 21.10 -6.99
C ASP A 78 -5.39 20.56 -7.38
N ASP A 79 -5.61 20.33 -8.65
CA ASP A 79 -6.89 19.82 -9.20
C ASP A 79 -7.09 18.30 -9.09
N THR A 80 -6.27 17.58 -8.31
CA THR A 80 -6.30 16.10 -8.18
C THR A 80 -7.72 15.55 -7.99
N ALA A 81 -8.46 16.04 -6.99
CA ALA A 81 -9.80 15.56 -6.70
C ALA A 81 -10.79 15.82 -7.84
N ARG A 82 -10.68 16.97 -8.51
CA ARG A 82 -11.55 17.35 -9.62
C ARG A 82 -11.32 16.46 -10.85
N VAL A 83 -10.07 16.25 -11.23
CA VAL A 83 -9.75 15.44 -12.44
C VAL A 83 -10.03 13.96 -12.19
N ALA A 84 -9.83 13.44 -10.97
CA ALA A 84 -10.18 12.06 -10.62
C ALA A 84 -11.70 11.81 -10.69
N ARG A 85 -12.54 12.76 -10.23
CA ARG A 85 -14.00 12.67 -10.37
C ARG A 85 -14.43 12.72 -11.84
N ALA A 86 -13.83 13.60 -12.63
CA ALA A 86 -14.10 13.68 -14.07
C ALA A 86 -13.76 12.38 -14.81
N ALA A 87 -12.70 11.68 -14.39
CA ALA A 87 -12.31 10.36 -14.88
C ALA A 87 -13.27 9.23 -14.41
N GLY A 88 -14.22 9.54 -13.52
CA GLY A 88 -15.27 8.62 -13.07
C GLY A 88 -14.97 7.86 -11.78
N ALA A 89 -13.94 8.23 -11.01
CA ALA A 89 -13.72 7.66 -9.68
C ALA A 89 -14.71 8.22 -8.65
N GLN A 90 -15.01 7.42 -7.63
CA GLN A 90 -15.53 7.93 -6.38
C GLN A 90 -14.38 8.60 -5.62
N VAL A 91 -14.51 9.87 -5.25
CA VAL A 91 -13.42 10.62 -4.62
C VAL A 91 -13.86 11.11 -3.25
N PHE A 92 -13.11 10.71 -2.24
CA PHE A 92 -13.32 11.08 -0.85
C PHE A 92 -12.12 11.87 -0.32
N SER A 93 -12.38 12.93 0.42
CA SER A 93 -11.34 13.65 1.16
C SER A 93 -11.00 12.88 2.44
N ALA A 94 -9.71 12.64 2.66
CA ALA A 94 -9.26 11.97 3.89
C ALA A 94 -9.71 12.72 5.17
N LYS A 95 -9.82 14.04 5.13
CA LYS A 95 -10.34 14.84 6.26
C LYS A 95 -11.81 14.60 6.56
N GLU A 96 -12.61 14.36 5.51
CA GLU A 96 -14.07 14.25 5.65
C GLU A 96 -14.49 12.83 6.07
N ILE A 97 -13.70 11.82 5.74
CA ILE A 97 -13.98 10.44 6.17
C ILE A 97 -13.85 10.35 7.69
N ARG A 98 -15.00 10.16 8.36
CA ARG A 98 -15.06 10.07 9.82
C ARG A 98 -14.28 11.21 10.47
N ALA A 99 -14.69 12.45 10.18
CA ALA A 99 -14.00 13.68 10.60
C ALA A 99 -13.76 13.74 12.12
N GLU A 100 -14.62 13.11 12.93
CA GLU A 100 -14.48 13.00 14.39
C GLU A 100 -13.24 12.19 14.82
N LEU A 101 -12.68 11.37 13.96
CA LEU A 101 -11.43 10.64 14.23
C LEU A 101 -10.18 11.45 13.88
N GLY A 102 -10.36 12.67 13.39
CA GLY A 102 -9.28 13.51 12.89
C GLY A 102 -8.68 12.98 11.59
N SER A 103 -7.63 13.64 11.12
CA SER A 103 -6.86 13.24 9.94
C SER A 103 -5.37 13.53 10.14
N VAL A 104 -4.53 12.59 9.76
CA VAL A 104 -3.07 12.71 9.77
C VAL A 104 -2.57 12.59 8.33
N ALA A 105 -1.66 13.47 7.93
CA ALA A 105 -1.09 13.39 6.59
C ALA A 105 -0.25 12.13 6.43
N GLY A 106 -0.53 11.33 5.39
CA GLY A 106 0.27 10.16 5.07
C GLY A 106 -0.48 9.08 4.28
N LYS A 107 0.29 8.24 3.59
CA LYS A 107 -0.26 7.17 2.74
C LYS A 107 -1.10 6.18 3.55
N GLY A 108 -0.59 5.74 4.70
CA GLY A 108 -1.28 4.77 5.53
C GLY A 108 -2.61 5.30 6.08
N GLU A 109 -2.72 6.60 6.38
CA GLU A 109 -3.99 7.22 6.75
C GLU A 109 -5.03 7.09 5.65
N ALA A 110 -4.64 7.39 4.39
CA ALA A 110 -5.53 7.25 3.25
C ALA A 110 -5.98 5.80 3.06
N LEU A 111 -5.06 4.83 3.18
CA LEU A 111 -5.38 3.41 3.05
C LEU A 111 -6.26 2.91 4.21
N TRP A 112 -6.02 3.37 5.43
CA TRP A 112 -6.88 3.03 6.56
C TRP A 112 -8.30 3.59 6.39
N LYS A 113 -8.42 4.87 6.03
CA LYS A 113 -9.71 5.52 5.79
C LYS A 113 -10.48 4.96 4.61
N SER A 114 -9.76 4.45 3.59
CA SER A 114 -10.42 3.79 2.45
C SER A 114 -11.31 2.63 2.88
N GLN A 115 -10.95 1.89 3.93
CA GLN A 115 -11.75 0.79 4.45
C GLN A 115 -13.14 1.22 4.96
N LEU A 116 -13.31 2.50 5.30
CA LEU A 116 -14.54 3.07 5.85
C LEU A 116 -15.50 3.56 4.77
N VAL A 117 -15.06 3.65 3.52
CA VAL A 117 -15.84 4.17 2.38
C VAL A 117 -15.89 3.22 1.19
N THR A 118 -15.21 2.08 1.25
CA THR A 118 -15.23 1.04 0.23
C THR A 118 -15.97 -0.21 0.70
N THR A 119 -16.46 -1.02 -0.23
CA THR A 119 -17.30 -2.19 0.06
C THR A 119 -16.70 -3.53 -0.38
N GLY A 120 -15.64 -3.52 -1.23
CA GLY A 120 -15.06 -4.73 -1.81
C GLY A 120 -14.47 -5.68 -0.75
N ASP A 121 -14.67 -6.98 -0.93
CA ASP A 121 -14.04 -8.04 -0.13
C ASP A 121 -12.53 -8.09 -0.33
N LEU A 122 -12.09 -7.68 -1.54
CA LEU A 122 -10.70 -7.59 -1.94
C LEU A 122 -10.35 -6.12 -2.19
N LEU A 123 -9.27 -5.66 -1.57
CA LEU A 123 -8.73 -4.32 -1.74
C LEU A 123 -7.48 -4.40 -2.59
N VAL A 124 -7.43 -3.62 -3.66
CA VAL A 124 -6.25 -3.46 -4.51
C VAL A 124 -5.78 -2.02 -4.39
N PHE A 125 -4.56 -1.82 -3.94
CA PHE A 125 -3.95 -0.51 -3.80
C PHE A 125 -3.03 -0.24 -5.00
N VAL A 126 -3.23 0.92 -5.63
CA VAL A 126 -2.48 1.36 -6.81
C VAL A 126 -2.06 2.81 -6.59
N ASP A 127 -0.79 3.14 -6.80
CA ASP A 127 -0.30 4.50 -6.66
C ASP A 127 -0.89 5.43 -7.75
N ALA A 128 -1.10 6.71 -7.42
CA ALA A 128 -1.69 7.70 -8.34
C ALA A 128 -0.69 8.24 -9.37
N ASP A 129 0.62 8.09 -9.14
CA ASP A 129 1.72 8.65 -9.93
C ASP A 129 2.25 7.72 -11.04
N LEU A 130 1.49 6.69 -11.40
CA LEU A 130 1.88 5.73 -12.42
C LEU A 130 1.84 6.35 -13.82
N VAL A 131 2.98 6.32 -14.52
CA VAL A 131 3.12 6.87 -15.88
C VAL A 131 3.24 5.75 -16.92
N ASP A 132 4.21 4.85 -16.75
CA ASP A 132 4.43 3.71 -17.64
C ASP A 132 4.05 2.42 -16.90
N TRP A 133 2.80 2.02 -17.06
CA TRP A 133 2.20 0.86 -16.41
C TRP A 133 1.09 0.27 -17.26
N GLY A 134 0.69 -0.96 -16.97
CA GLY A 134 -0.44 -1.60 -17.63
C GLY A 134 -1.46 -2.11 -16.61
N THR A 135 -2.71 -2.24 -17.04
CA THR A 135 -3.81 -2.72 -16.18
C THR A 135 -3.63 -4.16 -15.72
N HIS A 136 -2.65 -4.88 -16.31
CA HIS A 136 -2.20 -6.18 -15.79
C HIS A 136 -1.68 -6.10 -14.33
N PHE A 137 -1.41 -4.92 -13.78
CA PHE A 137 -1.12 -4.74 -12.37
C PHE A 137 -2.31 -5.17 -11.51
N VAL A 138 -3.52 -4.75 -11.90
CA VAL A 138 -4.76 -5.11 -11.18
C VAL A 138 -5.03 -6.60 -11.30
N THR A 139 -4.97 -7.18 -12.51
CA THR A 139 -5.19 -8.62 -12.69
C THR A 139 -4.13 -9.46 -11.99
N GLY A 140 -2.86 -9.06 -12.06
CA GLY A 140 -1.77 -9.74 -11.37
C GLY A 140 -1.94 -9.76 -9.86
N LEU A 141 -2.30 -8.62 -9.26
CA LEU A 141 -2.52 -8.51 -7.81
C LEU A 141 -3.77 -9.28 -7.35
N LEU A 142 -4.83 -9.34 -8.17
CA LEU A 142 -6.04 -10.08 -7.83
C LEU A 142 -5.89 -11.60 -8.00
N ALA A 143 -5.04 -12.04 -8.92
CA ALA A 143 -4.95 -13.44 -9.29
C ALA A 143 -4.70 -14.36 -8.09
N PRO A 144 -3.68 -14.16 -7.22
CA PRO A 144 -3.45 -15.04 -6.09
C PRO A 144 -4.63 -15.07 -5.12
N LEU A 145 -5.29 -13.92 -4.86
CA LEU A 145 -6.44 -13.84 -3.94
C LEU A 145 -7.69 -14.57 -4.48
N LEU A 146 -7.80 -14.70 -5.80
CA LEU A 146 -8.95 -15.33 -6.45
C LEU A 146 -8.76 -16.83 -6.70
N VAL A 147 -7.52 -17.33 -6.67
CA VAL A 147 -7.23 -18.74 -6.96
C VAL A 147 -6.77 -19.54 -5.76
N ASP A 148 -6.38 -18.88 -4.68
CA ASP A 148 -5.88 -19.52 -3.46
C ASP A 148 -6.51 -18.82 -2.24
N ASP A 149 -7.35 -19.54 -1.51
CA ASP A 149 -8.09 -18.98 -0.37
C ASP A 149 -7.19 -18.80 0.88
N ASP A 150 -6.04 -19.46 0.95
CA ASP A 150 -5.06 -19.24 2.02
C ASP A 150 -4.35 -17.88 1.88
N VAL A 151 -4.22 -17.35 0.65
CA VAL A 151 -3.56 -16.06 0.40
C VAL A 151 -4.40 -14.91 0.93
N GLN A 152 -3.80 -14.11 1.79
CA GLN A 152 -4.41 -12.91 2.39
C GLN A 152 -3.83 -11.63 1.81
N LEU A 153 -2.52 -11.60 1.53
CA LEU A 153 -1.77 -10.44 1.03
C LEU A 153 -0.99 -10.81 -0.22
N VAL A 154 -1.06 -9.96 -1.23
CA VAL A 154 -0.26 -10.06 -2.46
C VAL A 154 0.62 -8.83 -2.60
N LYS A 155 1.93 -9.04 -2.75
CA LYS A 155 2.90 -7.97 -2.99
C LYS A 155 3.35 -7.97 -4.44
N ALA A 156 3.37 -6.78 -5.04
CA ALA A 156 3.94 -6.59 -6.37
C ALA A 156 5.46 -6.71 -6.35
N VAL A 157 5.98 -7.29 -7.42
CA VAL A 157 7.40 -7.28 -7.78
C VAL A 157 7.50 -6.71 -9.20
N TYR A 158 8.36 -5.73 -9.40
CA TYR A 158 8.59 -5.15 -10.72
C TYR A 158 10.02 -4.55 -10.80
N ASP A 159 10.56 -4.50 -12.00
CA ASP A 159 11.82 -3.83 -12.26
C ASP A 159 11.63 -2.32 -12.13
N ARG A 160 12.51 -1.69 -11.36
CA ARG A 160 12.58 -0.22 -11.16
C ARG A 160 13.91 0.29 -11.71
N PRO A 161 14.07 0.47 -13.01
CA PRO A 161 15.28 1.08 -13.52
C PRO A 161 15.40 2.51 -12.99
N MET A 162 16.50 2.84 -12.34
CA MET A 162 16.89 4.21 -12.02
C MET A 162 17.76 4.73 -13.16
N ILE A 163 17.35 5.87 -13.73
CA ILE A 163 18.19 6.54 -14.71
C ILE A 163 19.07 7.54 -13.95
N ASP A 164 20.38 7.36 -13.98
CA ASP A 164 21.34 8.30 -13.40
C ASP A 164 21.43 9.61 -14.22
N ALA A 165 22.18 10.59 -13.71
CA ALA A 165 22.38 11.86 -14.38
C ALA A 165 23.07 11.75 -15.75
N THR A 166 23.61 10.58 -16.11
CA THR A 166 24.26 10.29 -17.39
C THR A 166 23.35 9.55 -18.37
N GLY A 167 22.10 9.22 -17.94
CA GLY A 167 21.15 8.46 -18.76
C GLY A 167 21.37 6.93 -18.67
N ARG A 168 22.21 6.44 -17.75
CA ARG A 168 22.47 5.00 -17.57
C ARG A 168 21.46 4.42 -16.60
N GLU A 169 20.89 3.27 -16.95
CA GLU A 169 20.02 2.51 -16.06
C GLU A 169 20.87 1.84 -14.96
N GLU A 170 20.56 2.14 -13.69
CA GLU A 170 21.07 1.41 -12.55
C GLU A 170 19.97 0.50 -12.00
N GLU A 171 20.26 -0.78 -11.85
CA GLU A 171 19.41 -1.74 -11.15
C GLU A 171 19.53 -1.52 -9.63
N THR A 172 18.96 -0.44 -9.13
CA THR A 172 18.95 -0.20 -7.70
C THR A 172 17.54 -0.37 -7.17
N GLY A 173 17.34 -1.37 -6.30
CA GLY A 173 16.17 -1.47 -5.44
C GLY A 173 15.95 -0.17 -4.67
N GLY A 174 14.74 0.07 -4.16
CA GLY A 174 14.46 1.26 -3.35
C GLY A 174 15.43 1.37 -2.17
N ARG A 175 16.11 2.50 -2.00
CA ARG A 175 17.13 2.70 -0.94
C ARG A 175 16.63 2.39 0.47
N VAL A 176 15.38 2.76 0.78
CA VAL A 176 14.75 2.41 2.07
C VAL A 176 14.50 0.90 2.17
N THR A 177 14.18 0.24 1.06
CA THR A 177 14.06 -1.23 1.03
C THR A 177 15.38 -1.89 1.40
N GLU A 178 16.48 -1.51 0.73
CA GLU A 178 17.78 -2.18 0.90
C GLU A 178 18.47 -1.81 2.23
N LEU A 179 18.34 -0.56 2.69
CA LEU A 179 19.06 -0.07 3.86
C LEU A 179 18.27 -0.17 5.17
N VAL A 180 16.94 -0.36 5.10
CA VAL A 180 16.08 -0.36 6.28
C VAL A 180 15.23 -1.65 6.34
N ALA A 181 14.33 -1.87 5.36
CA ALA A 181 13.37 -2.96 5.45
C ALA A 181 14.03 -4.34 5.41
N ARG A 182 14.94 -4.61 4.45
CA ARG A 182 15.60 -5.91 4.34
C ARG A 182 16.46 -6.25 5.55
N PRO A 183 17.35 -5.37 6.07
CA PRO A 183 18.10 -5.65 7.30
C PRO A 183 17.20 -5.92 8.48
N TRP A 184 16.14 -5.12 8.66
CA TRP A 184 15.20 -5.34 9.76
C TRP A 184 14.49 -6.69 9.65
N LEU A 185 13.98 -7.05 8.46
CA LEU A 185 13.33 -8.34 8.22
C LEU A 185 14.29 -9.51 8.44
N ALA A 186 15.54 -9.41 7.98
CA ALA A 186 16.56 -10.43 8.19
C ALA A 186 16.82 -10.70 9.67
N LEU A 187 16.86 -9.64 10.50
CA LEU A 187 17.10 -9.73 11.93
C LEU A 187 15.89 -10.23 12.73
N HIS A 188 14.68 -9.84 12.35
CA HIS A 188 13.50 -10.02 13.19
C HIS A 188 12.41 -10.92 12.60
N ARG A 189 12.40 -11.13 11.27
CA ARG A 189 11.43 -11.98 10.55
C ARG A 189 12.10 -12.71 9.38
N PRO A 190 13.09 -13.59 9.66
CA PRO A 190 13.88 -14.27 8.61
C PRO A 190 13.00 -15.08 7.64
N GLY A 191 11.80 -15.52 8.07
CA GLY A 191 10.82 -16.16 7.19
C GLY A 191 10.32 -15.27 6.03
N LEU A 192 10.49 -13.94 6.14
CA LEU A 192 10.18 -12.97 5.10
C LEU A 192 11.39 -12.60 4.19
N ALA A 193 12.54 -13.23 4.37
CA ALA A 193 13.74 -12.92 3.58
C ALA A 193 13.54 -13.12 2.07
N GLY A 194 12.60 -13.97 1.65
CA GLY A 194 12.25 -14.19 0.25
C GLY A 194 11.32 -13.15 -0.38
N ILE A 195 10.88 -12.14 0.36
CA ILE A 195 10.10 -11.03 -0.20
C ILE A 195 11.00 -10.11 -1.00
N VAL A 196 10.73 -10.01 -2.31
CA VAL A 196 11.55 -9.25 -3.26
C VAL A 196 11.39 -7.75 -3.05
N GLN A 197 10.15 -7.27 -2.89
CA GLN A 197 9.87 -5.84 -2.69
C GLN A 197 8.92 -5.63 -1.50
N PRO A 198 9.44 -5.65 -0.26
CA PRO A 198 8.61 -5.52 0.95
C PRO A 198 7.85 -4.19 1.01
N LEU A 199 8.40 -3.12 0.43
CA LEU A 199 7.82 -1.78 0.43
C LEU A 199 7.19 -1.42 -0.93
N SER A 200 6.80 -2.40 -1.78
CA SER A 200 6.08 -2.07 -3.03
C SER A 200 4.76 -1.36 -2.71
N GLY A 201 4.50 -0.26 -3.41
CA GLY A 201 3.31 0.57 -3.22
C GLY A 201 2.03 -0.07 -3.78
N GLU A 202 2.18 -0.95 -4.78
CA GLU A 202 1.09 -1.74 -5.34
C GLU A 202 1.01 -3.08 -4.62
N TRP A 203 -0.14 -3.37 -4.06
CA TRP A 203 -0.43 -4.60 -3.35
C TRP A 203 -1.94 -4.83 -3.24
N ALA A 204 -2.33 -6.07 -2.93
CA ALA A 204 -3.73 -6.38 -2.70
C ALA A 204 -3.89 -7.23 -1.44
N ILE A 205 -5.05 -7.14 -0.78
CA ILE A 205 -5.30 -7.80 0.49
C ILE A 205 -6.78 -8.13 0.63
N ARG A 206 -7.10 -9.20 1.36
CA ARG A 206 -8.46 -9.44 1.82
C ARG A 206 -8.85 -8.38 2.85
N ARG A 207 -10.02 -7.78 2.66
CA ARG A 207 -10.54 -6.74 3.57
C ARG A 207 -10.53 -7.19 5.03
N GLU A 208 -11.00 -8.40 5.30
CA GLU A 208 -11.08 -8.93 6.67
C GLU A 208 -9.72 -8.95 7.35
N ALA A 209 -8.68 -9.37 6.63
CA ALA A 209 -7.32 -9.33 7.15
C ALA A 209 -6.87 -7.90 7.44
N PHE A 210 -6.99 -6.98 6.46
CA PHE A 210 -6.55 -5.60 6.63
C PHE A 210 -7.32 -4.86 7.72
N ALA A 211 -8.63 -5.09 7.82
CA ALA A 211 -9.48 -4.48 8.86
C ALA A 211 -9.09 -4.91 10.28
N SER A 212 -8.38 -6.01 10.43
CA SER A 212 -7.92 -6.52 11.73
C SER A 212 -6.54 -6.00 12.16
N TYR A 213 -5.85 -5.22 11.31
CA TYR A 213 -4.52 -4.70 11.61
C TYR A 213 -4.57 -3.26 12.14
N ALA A 214 -3.64 -2.94 13.03
CA ALA A 214 -3.30 -1.55 13.32
C ALA A 214 -2.50 -0.98 12.14
N VAL A 215 -2.88 0.19 11.64
CA VAL A 215 -2.33 0.74 10.39
C VAL A 215 -1.49 1.99 10.69
N PRO A 216 -0.17 1.96 10.43
CA PRO A 216 0.69 3.16 10.49
C PRO A 216 0.16 4.25 9.57
N VAL A 217 0.12 5.49 10.06
CA VAL A 217 -0.44 6.63 9.30
C VAL A 217 0.39 7.04 8.08
N GLY A 218 1.72 6.74 8.09
CA GLY A 218 2.66 7.13 7.04
C GLY A 218 3.08 5.98 6.11
N TYR A 219 4.36 6.03 5.71
CA TYR A 219 4.99 5.05 4.79
C TYR A 219 5.35 3.70 5.44
N GLY A 220 4.94 3.46 6.67
CA GLY A 220 5.12 2.17 7.34
C GLY A 220 4.03 1.15 7.03
N VAL A 221 2.98 1.50 6.28
CA VAL A 221 1.81 0.66 6.06
C VAL A 221 2.15 -0.65 5.33
N GLU A 222 3.03 -0.60 4.33
CA GLU A 222 3.40 -1.77 3.55
C GLU A 222 4.16 -2.82 4.36
N ILE A 223 5.14 -2.39 5.17
CA ILE A 223 5.90 -3.33 6.02
C ILE A 223 5.03 -3.83 7.18
N ALA A 224 4.15 -2.99 7.72
CA ALA A 224 3.22 -3.38 8.76
C ALA A 224 2.27 -4.47 8.28
N ALA A 225 1.58 -4.25 7.16
CA ALA A 225 0.68 -5.23 6.57
C ALA A 225 1.40 -6.56 6.24
N LEU A 226 2.65 -6.49 5.77
CA LEU A 226 3.48 -7.65 5.47
C LEU A 226 3.78 -8.47 6.75
N VAL A 227 4.25 -7.81 7.80
CA VAL A 227 4.62 -8.46 9.07
C VAL A 227 3.37 -9.00 9.77
N ASP A 228 2.30 -8.22 9.87
CA ASP A 228 1.05 -8.62 10.52
C ASP A 228 0.41 -9.83 9.81
N THR A 229 0.47 -9.88 8.46
CA THR A 229 0.00 -11.03 7.69
C THR A 229 0.86 -12.27 7.95
N PHE A 230 2.19 -12.10 7.95
CA PHE A 230 3.10 -13.21 8.23
C PHE A 230 2.93 -13.77 9.64
N ASP A 231 2.86 -12.89 10.64
CA ASP A 231 2.73 -13.31 12.04
C ASP A 231 1.39 -14.04 12.29
N ARG A 232 0.33 -13.68 11.55
CA ARG A 232 -1.00 -14.26 11.72
C ARG A 232 -1.26 -15.51 10.87
N PHE A 233 -0.83 -15.50 9.61
CA PHE A 233 -1.17 -16.54 8.63
C PHE A 233 0.06 -17.33 8.13
N GLY A 234 1.25 -16.96 8.55
CA GLY A 234 2.49 -17.56 8.08
C GLY A 234 2.80 -17.21 6.62
N SER A 235 3.75 -17.93 6.04
CA SER A 235 4.19 -17.73 4.65
C SER A 235 3.10 -18.08 3.62
N ALA A 236 2.18 -19.00 3.94
CA ALA A 236 1.07 -19.36 3.05
C ALA A 236 0.10 -18.18 2.83
N GLY A 237 -0.03 -17.27 3.81
CA GLY A 237 -0.89 -16.09 3.70
C GLY A 237 -0.35 -15.00 2.76
N ILE A 238 0.85 -15.16 2.19
CA ILE A 238 1.50 -14.11 1.39
C ILE A 238 1.89 -14.65 0.01
N ALA A 239 1.47 -13.96 -1.03
CA ALA A 239 1.92 -14.20 -2.40
C ALA A 239 2.71 -13.00 -2.94
N GLN A 240 3.54 -13.27 -3.94
CA GLN A 240 4.24 -12.26 -4.72
C GLN A 240 3.90 -12.45 -6.19
N VAL A 241 3.69 -11.35 -6.90
CA VAL A 241 3.41 -11.36 -8.33
C VAL A 241 4.40 -10.48 -9.08
N ASP A 242 5.00 -11.06 -10.14
CA ASP A 242 5.84 -10.32 -11.07
C ASP A 242 4.95 -9.54 -12.05
N LEU A 243 5.03 -8.21 -11.97
CA LEU A 243 4.31 -7.24 -12.79
C LEU A 243 5.16 -6.71 -13.96
N GLY A 244 6.40 -7.20 -14.13
CA GLY A 244 7.31 -6.73 -15.17
C GLY A 244 7.97 -5.39 -14.82
N ARG A 245 7.88 -4.40 -15.71
CA ARG A 245 8.58 -3.11 -15.56
C ARG A 245 7.64 -1.98 -15.14
N ARG A 246 8.11 -1.11 -14.26
CA ARG A 246 7.43 0.12 -13.82
C ARG A 246 8.41 1.30 -13.86
N THR A 247 7.95 2.45 -14.39
CA THR A 247 8.64 3.74 -14.25
C THR A 247 7.83 4.67 -13.33
N HIS A 248 8.52 5.46 -12.51
CA HIS A 248 7.92 6.41 -11.58
C HIS A 248 8.80 7.66 -11.41
N ARG A 249 8.23 8.74 -10.84
CA ARG A 249 8.97 9.96 -10.52
C ARG A 249 9.90 9.76 -9.32
N HIS A 250 11.02 10.49 -9.30
CA HIS A 250 12.03 10.39 -8.24
C HIS A 250 11.62 11.14 -6.97
N HIS A 251 11.79 10.51 -5.81
CA HIS A 251 11.79 11.19 -4.52
C HIS A 251 13.16 11.80 -4.20
N ARG A 252 13.17 13.01 -3.61
CA ARG A 252 14.40 13.69 -3.18
C ARG A 252 15.04 12.97 -2.00
N HIS A 253 16.37 13.08 -1.86
CA HIS A 253 17.13 12.41 -0.79
C HIS A 253 16.70 12.79 0.63
N ASP A 254 16.25 14.02 0.85
CA ASP A 254 15.79 14.51 2.16
C ASP A 254 14.49 13.83 2.63
N THR A 255 13.61 13.41 1.69
CA THR A 255 12.37 12.70 2.02
C THR A 255 12.59 11.23 2.39
N LEU A 256 13.69 10.60 1.93
CA LEU A 256 13.98 9.20 2.24
C LEU A 256 14.25 8.97 3.73
N GLY A 257 14.86 9.93 4.42
CA GLY A 257 15.07 9.85 5.88
C GLY A 257 13.75 9.82 6.64
N LEU A 258 12.77 10.63 6.23
CA LEU A 258 11.43 10.64 6.81
C LEU A 258 10.72 9.31 6.61
N MET A 259 10.77 8.77 5.38
CA MET A 259 10.21 7.44 5.08
C MET A 259 10.88 6.35 5.91
N ALA A 260 12.22 6.39 6.04
CA ALA A 260 12.98 5.41 6.82
C ALA A 260 12.55 5.38 8.30
N VAL A 261 12.35 6.56 8.93
CA VAL A 261 11.85 6.66 10.31
C VAL A 261 10.47 6.02 10.43
N GLN A 262 9.55 6.29 9.52
CA GLN A 262 8.20 5.73 9.57
C GLN A 262 8.19 4.21 9.36
N VAL A 263 9.00 3.72 8.42
CA VAL A 263 9.15 2.28 8.17
C VAL A 263 9.75 1.57 9.40
N LEU A 264 10.81 2.13 9.99
CA LEU A 264 11.42 1.58 11.21
C LEU A 264 10.46 1.59 12.39
N ALA A 265 9.78 2.71 12.64
CA ALA A 265 8.83 2.81 13.74
C ALA A 265 7.70 1.80 13.64
N ALA A 266 7.14 1.60 12.43
CA ALA A 266 6.11 0.62 12.17
C ALA A 266 6.60 -0.83 12.36
N ALA A 267 7.82 -1.11 11.89
CA ALA A 267 8.45 -2.41 12.00
C ALA A 267 8.82 -2.73 13.46
N ASP A 268 9.42 -1.78 14.18
CA ASP A 268 9.85 -1.98 15.57
C ASP A 268 8.69 -2.23 16.55
N ARG A 269 7.52 -1.65 16.31
CA ARG A 269 6.32 -1.99 17.07
C ARG A 269 5.93 -3.46 16.95
N ARG A 270 6.36 -4.12 15.88
CA ARG A 270 6.11 -5.55 15.58
C ARG A 270 7.27 -6.46 15.99
N ARG A 271 8.26 -5.96 16.76
CA ARG A 271 9.39 -6.79 17.24
C ARG A 271 8.97 -7.82 18.29
N GLY A 272 8.08 -7.43 19.19
CA GLY A 272 7.54 -8.27 20.26
C GLY A 272 6.12 -8.77 19.95
N ALA A 273 5.56 -9.61 20.83
CA ALA A 273 4.14 -9.91 20.78
C ALA A 273 3.36 -8.60 20.97
N VAL A 274 2.45 -8.30 20.05
CA VAL A 274 1.56 -7.15 20.18
C VAL A 274 0.72 -7.31 21.44
N VAL A 275 0.89 -6.42 22.41
CA VAL A 275 0.00 -6.35 23.58
C VAL A 275 -1.26 -5.60 23.12
N PRO A 276 -2.45 -6.26 23.10
CA PRO A 276 -3.68 -5.57 22.77
C PRO A 276 -3.92 -4.45 23.81
N GLY A 277 -4.04 -3.21 23.36
CA GLY A 277 -4.34 -2.06 24.22
C GLY A 277 -3.30 -0.94 24.22
N ASP A 278 -2.09 -1.13 23.69
CA ASP A 278 -1.15 -0.04 23.48
C ASP A 278 -1.57 0.76 22.23
N GLU A 279 -2.58 1.62 22.40
CA GLU A 279 -3.04 2.54 21.37
C GLU A 279 -2.03 3.69 21.21
N VAL A 280 -1.06 3.53 20.31
CA VAL A 280 -0.13 4.61 19.94
C VAL A 280 -0.77 5.48 18.87
N ARG A 281 -1.79 6.25 19.26
CA ARG A 281 -2.57 7.08 18.31
C ARG A 281 -1.75 8.25 17.75
N ASP A 282 -0.95 8.92 18.57
CA ASP A 282 -0.28 10.17 18.22
C ASP A 282 1.20 10.16 18.60
N ALA A 283 1.97 9.18 18.11
CA ALA A 283 3.41 9.18 18.31
C ALA A 283 4.10 10.05 17.26
N THR A 284 5.00 10.90 17.72
CA THR A 284 5.86 11.74 16.88
C THR A 284 7.31 11.59 17.33
N VAL A 285 8.22 11.50 16.36
CA VAL A 285 9.67 11.45 16.58
C VAL A 285 10.31 12.65 15.92
N GLU A 286 11.33 13.23 16.53
CA GLU A 286 12.14 14.26 15.90
C GLU A 286 13.29 13.62 15.10
N LEU A 287 13.35 13.91 13.80
CA LEU A 287 14.46 13.54 12.93
C LEU A 287 15.34 14.77 12.70
N THR A 288 16.60 14.71 13.14
CA THR A 288 17.61 15.73 12.85
C THR A 288 18.44 15.30 11.66
N GLN A 289 18.45 16.12 10.61
CA GLN A 289 19.30 15.98 9.43
C GLN A 289 20.20 17.20 9.31
N TYR A 290 21.35 17.06 8.68
CA TYR A 290 22.30 18.15 8.52
C TYR A 290 22.48 18.49 7.05
N THR A 291 22.44 19.77 6.73
CA THR A 291 22.75 20.31 5.39
C THR A 291 23.98 21.20 5.48
N ARG A 292 24.76 21.29 4.39
CA ARG A 292 25.91 22.17 4.35
C ARG A 292 25.43 23.57 3.97
N GLY A 293 25.50 24.49 4.91
CA GLY A 293 25.26 25.92 4.74
C GLY A 293 26.56 26.71 4.51
N GLN A 294 26.48 28.02 4.48
CA GLN A 294 27.63 28.92 4.24
C GLN A 294 28.65 28.89 5.39
N SER A 295 28.20 28.70 6.62
CA SER A 295 29.02 28.73 7.86
C SER A 295 29.32 27.34 8.44
N GLY A 296 28.97 26.26 7.75
CA GLY A 296 29.18 24.88 8.24
C GLY A 296 27.99 23.98 8.07
N PHE A 297 27.82 22.98 8.94
CA PHE A 297 26.68 22.09 8.92
C PHE A 297 25.55 22.67 9.78
N GLU A 298 24.40 22.85 9.19
CA GLU A 298 23.19 23.38 9.81
C GLU A 298 22.18 22.25 10.04
N PRO A 299 21.66 22.08 11.28
CA PRO A 299 20.67 21.08 11.59
C PRO A 299 19.29 21.47 11.04
N ARG A 300 18.59 20.49 10.47
CA ARG A 300 17.18 20.58 10.14
C ARG A 300 16.42 19.54 10.96
N VAL A 301 15.61 19.99 11.91
CA VAL A 301 14.75 19.13 12.73
C VAL A 301 13.39 19.04 12.08
N THR A 302 12.88 17.81 11.92
CA THR A 302 11.56 17.55 11.36
C THR A 302 10.81 16.61 12.29
N ALA A 303 9.61 17.01 12.71
CA ALA A 303 8.69 16.15 13.44
C ALA A 303 8.06 15.15 12.47
N VAL A 304 8.21 13.85 12.74
CA VAL A 304 7.74 12.75 11.91
C VAL A 304 6.64 12.00 12.64
N ALA A 305 5.42 12.03 12.12
CA ALA A 305 4.32 11.25 12.66
C ALA A 305 4.61 9.76 12.48
N THR A 306 4.60 9.00 13.57
CA THR A 306 4.84 7.56 13.62
C THR A 306 3.67 6.81 14.27
N GLY A 307 2.56 7.48 14.55
CA GLY A 307 1.36 6.90 15.13
C GLY A 307 0.74 5.79 14.27
N GLU A 308 -0.21 5.07 14.86
CA GLU A 308 -1.00 4.05 14.19
C GLU A 308 -2.49 4.28 14.42
N ARG A 309 -3.31 3.95 13.41
CA ARG A 309 -4.76 3.87 13.55
C ARG A 309 -5.14 2.50 14.11
N PRO A 310 -6.16 2.40 14.95
CA PRO A 310 -6.66 1.12 15.45
C PRO A 310 -7.22 0.28 14.30
N PRO A 311 -7.35 -1.04 14.49
CA PRO A 311 -8.02 -1.90 13.52
C PRO A 311 -9.40 -1.34 13.14
N ALA A 312 -9.67 -1.21 11.85
CA ALA A 312 -10.94 -0.65 11.35
C ALA A 312 -12.14 -1.51 11.79
N ALA A 313 -11.94 -2.80 12.01
CA ALA A 313 -12.94 -3.72 12.54
C ALA A 313 -13.50 -3.29 13.92
N PHE A 314 -12.75 -2.51 14.71
CA PHE A 314 -13.21 -2.02 16.02
C PHE A 314 -14.08 -0.76 15.92
N LEU A 315 -14.14 -0.12 14.76
CA LEU A 315 -14.99 1.02 14.53
C LEU A 315 -16.41 0.52 14.27
N ARG A 316 -17.33 0.85 15.18
CA ARG A 316 -18.75 0.59 14.93
C ARG A 316 -19.15 1.35 13.66
N MET A 317 -19.48 0.63 12.60
CA MET A 317 -20.11 1.23 11.43
C MET A 317 -21.39 1.92 11.89
N PRO A 318 -21.64 3.20 11.52
CA PRO A 318 -22.94 3.79 11.77
C PRO A 318 -24.00 2.92 11.10
N SER A 319 -25.09 2.63 11.80
CA SER A 319 -26.21 1.87 11.25
C SER A 319 -26.70 2.51 9.95
N PRO A 320 -27.11 1.73 8.92
CA PRO A 320 -27.60 2.27 7.64
C PRO A 320 -28.78 3.25 7.76
N GLU A 321 -29.40 3.34 8.92
CA GLU A 321 -30.59 4.18 9.19
C GLU A 321 -30.30 5.66 9.45
N SER A 322 -29.04 6.10 9.40
CA SER A 322 -28.65 7.51 9.65
C SER A 322 -28.13 8.27 8.41
N ARG A 323 -28.57 7.87 7.21
CA ARG A 323 -28.31 8.63 5.96
C ARG A 323 -29.58 9.25 5.42
#